data_70b42d9827a0b1a78fbffc3879bdbec3
#
_entry.id   70b42d9827a0b1a78fbffc3879bdbec3
#
_cell.length_a   1.000
_cell.length_b   1.000
_cell.length_c   1.000
_cell.angle_alpha   90.00
_cell.angle_beta   90.00
_cell.angle_gamma   90.00
#
_symmetry.space_group_name_H-M   'P 1'
#
loop_
_entity.id
_entity.type
_entity.pdbx_description
1 polymer ?
#
loop_
_entity_poly.entity_id
_entity_poly.type
_entity_poly.pdbx_seq_one_letter_code
_entity_poly.pdbx_strand_id
1 'polypeptide(L)'
;GLGAWGSRQAVVGGGAILKAAREVREKMTRIAAHMLEASHEDMVIEHGNIHVKGSAEPSVTIKQVATVANIRTLDLPPDLEPGLHALASYEPSTLEHVPDEFGRINAAAAWVNATHAAVLRVDLDTGNVEILDYIIAHDCGPVINPPIVDGQIRGGVAQGIAGALHEDLP
;
A
#
# COMPACT_ATOMS: atom_id res chain seq x y z
N GLY A 1 -9.26 3.92 -13.61
CA GLY A 1 -8.05 4.49 -13.01
C GLY A 1 -6.98 4.78 -14.04
N LEU A 2 -6.01 5.61 -13.67
CA LEU A 2 -4.92 6.05 -14.57
C LEU A 2 -3.80 5.00 -14.74
N GLY A 3 -3.94 3.81 -14.14
CA GLY A 3 -2.93 2.76 -14.17
C GLY A 3 -1.79 2.93 -13.16
N ALA A 4 -0.78 2.07 -13.25
CA ALA A 4 0.40 2.05 -12.38
C ALA A 4 1.58 2.73 -13.08
N TRP A 5 1.78 4.00 -12.84
CA TRP A 5 2.92 4.80 -13.28
C TRP A 5 3.39 5.72 -12.16
N GLY A 6 4.61 6.23 -12.22
CA GLY A 6 5.17 7.12 -11.20
C GLY A 6 5.24 6.49 -9.81
N SER A 7 5.43 5.16 -9.70
CA SER A 7 5.52 4.39 -8.44
C SER A 7 4.31 4.53 -7.52
N ARG A 8 3.14 4.88 -8.05
CA ARG A 8 1.92 5.21 -7.28
C ARG A 8 1.14 3.99 -6.77
N GLN A 9 1.43 2.77 -7.24
CA GLN A 9 0.59 1.59 -6.98
C GLN A 9 0.42 1.29 -5.50
N ALA A 10 1.51 1.30 -4.72
CA ALA A 10 1.45 1.02 -3.29
C ALA A 10 0.62 2.08 -2.53
N VAL A 11 0.76 3.35 -2.90
CA VAL A 11 0.05 4.46 -2.23
C VAL A 11 -1.42 4.49 -2.62
N VAL A 12 -1.72 4.59 -3.92
CA VAL A 12 -3.10 4.80 -4.40
C VAL A 12 -3.89 3.50 -4.37
N GLY A 13 -3.33 2.42 -4.94
CA GLY A 13 -3.97 1.10 -4.95
C GLY A 13 -4.08 0.51 -3.55
N GLY A 14 -3.00 0.56 -2.78
CA GLY A 14 -2.98 0.11 -1.38
C GLY A 14 -3.95 0.89 -0.49
N GLY A 15 -4.02 2.22 -0.67
CA GLY A 15 -4.98 3.07 0.04
C GLY A 15 -6.44 2.72 -0.28
N ALA A 16 -6.76 2.45 -1.55
CA ALA A 16 -8.10 2.02 -1.96
C ALA A 16 -8.47 0.65 -1.37
N ILE A 17 -7.54 -0.31 -1.42
CA ILE A 17 -7.74 -1.64 -0.82
C ILE A 17 -7.97 -1.53 0.70
N LEU A 18 -7.15 -0.74 1.40
CA LEU A 18 -7.29 -0.54 2.85
C LEU A 18 -8.65 0.08 3.21
N LYS A 19 -9.11 1.05 2.42
CA LYS A 19 -10.41 1.68 2.61
C LYS A 19 -11.54 0.67 2.41
N ALA A 20 -11.54 -0.07 1.30
CA ALA A 20 -12.53 -1.09 1.02
C ALA A 20 -12.53 -2.22 2.09
N ALA A 21 -11.35 -2.65 2.54
CA ALA A 21 -11.23 -3.67 3.58
C ALA A 21 -11.81 -3.20 4.93
N ARG A 22 -11.65 -1.92 5.28
CA ARG A 22 -12.27 -1.32 6.47
C ARG A 22 -13.79 -1.31 6.37
N GLU A 23 -14.35 -0.98 5.22
CA GLU A 23 -15.80 -0.99 4.98
C GLU A 23 -16.38 -2.41 5.08
N VAL A 24 -15.70 -3.41 4.50
CA VAL A 24 -16.10 -4.83 4.64
C VAL A 24 -16.00 -5.28 6.10
N ARG A 25 -14.92 -4.94 6.80
CA ARG A 25 -14.74 -5.25 8.22
C ARG A 25 -15.86 -4.67 9.07
N GLU A 26 -16.19 -3.40 8.87
CA GLU A 26 -17.28 -2.71 9.58
C GLU A 26 -18.62 -3.44 9.36
N LYS A 27 -18.91 -3.81 8.11
CA LYS A 27 -20.11 -4.57 7.79
C LYS A 27 -20.15 -5.94 8.49
N MET A 28 -19.00 -6.64 8.52
CA MET A 28 -18.88 -7.92 9.22
C MET A 28 -19.11 -7.78 10.73
N THR A 29 -18.55 -6.76 11.36
CA THR A 29 -18.74 -6.52 12.81
C THR A 29 -20.18 -6.16 13.14
N ARG A 30 -20.88 -5.40 12.30
CA ARG A 30 -22.30 -5.07 12.46
C ARG A 30 -23.19 -6.29 12.32
N ILE A 31 -22.93 -7.18 11.36
CA ILE A 31 -23.66 -8.44 11.22
C ILE A 31 -23.41 -9.34 12.43
N ALA A 32 -22.16 -9.50 12.86
CA ALA A 32 -21.81 -10.29 14.02
C ALA A 32 -22.45 -9.75 15.31
N ALA A 33 -22.43 -8.43 15.51
CA ALA A 33 -23.07 -7.76 16.63
C ALA A 33 -24.59 -8.04 16.68
N HIS A 34 -25.25 -8.01 15.52
CA HIS A 34 -26.67 -8.38 15.42
C HIS A 34 -26.92 -9.85 15.78
N MET A 35 -26.05 -10.77 15.29
CA MET A 35 -26.13 -12.21 15.59
C MET A 35 -25.86 -12.52 17.08
N LEU A 36 -25.05 -11.70 17.75
CA LEU A 36 -24.65 -11.88 19.15
C LEU A 36 -25.42 -10.97 20.12
N GLU A 37 -26.37 -10.18 19.64
CA GLU A 37 -27.15 -9.20 20.41
C GLU A 37 -26.25 -8.26 21.23
N ALA A 38 -25.15 -7.76 20.60
CA ALA A 38 -24.14 -6.94 21.26
C ALA A 38 -23.86 -5.64 20.47
N SER A 39 -23.11 -4.71 21.07
CA SER A 39 -22.67 -3.49 20.38
C SER A 39 -21.61 -3.79 19.34
N HIS A 40 -21.73 -3.23 18.13
CA HIS A 40 -20.71 -3.43 17.06
C HIS A 40 -19.36 -2.81 17.40
N GLU A 41 -19.32 -1.79 18.26
CA GLU A 41 -18.09 -1.12 18.73
C GLU A 41 -17.23 -2.05 19.59
N ASP A 42 -17.87 -3.04 20.23
CA ASP A 42 -17.21 -4.03 21.08
C ASP A 42 -16.79 -5.29 20.34
N MET A 43 -17.02 -5.39 19.03
CA MET A 43 -16.66 -6.59 18.25
C MET A 43 -15.18 -6.64 17.93
N VAL A 44 -14.58 -7.80 18.18
CA VAL A 44 -13.18 -8.10 17.84
C VAL A 44 -13.15 -9.26 16.85
N ILE A 45 -12.34 -9.13 15.80
CA ILE A 45 -12.10 -10.18 14.80
C ILE A 45 -10.72 -10.77 15.06
N GLU A 46 -10.67 -12.02 15.49
CA GLU A 46 -9.43 -12.75 15.76
C GLU A 46 -9.51 -14.19 15.25
N HIS A 47 -8.46 -14.65 14.61
CA HIS A 47 -8.31 -16.03 14.13
C HIS A 47 -9.53 -16.59 13.37
N GLY A 48 -10.22 -15.74 12.60
CA GLY A 48 -11.38 -16.16 11.83
C GLY A 48 -12.71 -16.18 12.60
N ASN A 49 -12.69 -15.79 13.87
CA ASN A 49 -13.87 -15.63 14.72
C ASN A 49 -14.12 -14.16 15.05
N ILE A 50 -15.38 -13.87 15.35
CA ILE A 50 -15.84 -12.55 15.80
C ILE A 50 -16.55 -12.73 17.13
N HIS A 51 -16.11 -12.01 18.14
CA HIS A 51 -16.62 -12.08 19.51
C HIS A 51 -16.63 -10.70 20.17
N VAL A 52 -17.27 -10.61 21.34
CA VAL A 52 -17.26 -9.38 22.14
C VAL A 52 -15.90 -9.21 22.82
N LYS A 53 -15.35 -8.01 22.80
CA LYS A 53 -14.10 -7.67 23.47
C LYS A 53 -14.12 -8.10 24.94
N GLY A 54 -13.08 -8.83 25.35
CA GLY A 54 -12.95 -9.33 26.72
C GLY A 54 -13.67 -10.65 27.02
N SER A 55 -14.42 -11.20 26.05
CA SER A 55 -15.04 -12.53 26.16
C SER A 55 -14.83 -13.31 24.86
N ALA A 56 -14.29 -14.51 24.94
CA ALA A 56 -14.10 -15.34 23.76
C ALA A 56 -15.40 -16.05 23.33
N GLU A 57 -16.40 -16.15 24.22
CA GLU A 57 -17.69 -16.77 23.96
C GLU A 57 -18.83 -15.88 24.51
N PRO A 58 -20.00 -15.81 23.82
CA PRO A 58 -20.26 -16.46 22.52
C PRO A 58 -19.49 -15.82 21.37
N SER A 59 -19.22 -16.61 20.33
CA SER A 59 -18.52 -16.15 19.12
C SER A 59 -19.22 -16.63 17.84
N VAL A 60 -19.00 -15.91 16.74
CA VAL A 60 -19.43 -16.30 15.39
C VAL A 60 -18.24 -16.33 14.46
N THR A 61 -18.22 -17.27 13.54
CA THR A 61 -17.15 -17.36 12.53
C THR A 61 -17.40 -16.37 11.38
N ILE A 62 -16.33 -15.94 10.70
CA ILE A 62 -16.43 -15.17 9.46
C ILE A 62 -17.30 -15.91 8.42
N LYS A 63 -17.25 -17.25 8.38
CA LYS A 63 -18.08 -18.07 7.50
C LYS A 63 -19.59 -17.93 7.83
N GLN A 64 -19.98 -17.92 9.11
CA GLN A 64 -21.37 -17.71 9.51
C GLN A 64 -21.84 -16.30 9.13
N VAL A 65 -21.04 -15.29 9.38
CA VAL A 65 -21.33 -13.92 8.97
C VAL A 65 -21.46 -13.80 7.44
N ALA A 66 -20.57 -14.42 6.67
CA ALA A 66 -20.66 -14.47 5.22
C ALA A 66 -21.92 -15.21 4.73
N THR A 67 -22.35 -16.26 5.44
CA THR A 67 -23.59 -16.97 5.13
C THR A 67 -24.82 -16.09 5.34
N VAL A 68 -24.87 -15.34 6.44
CA VAL A 68 -25.94 -14.35 6.69
C VAL A 68 -25.91 -13.28 5.61
N ALA A 69 -24.75 -12.70 5.32
CA ALA A 69 -24.61 -11.62 4.36
C ALA A 69 -25.01 -11.97 2.92
N ASN A 70 -24.80 -13.23 2.49
CA ASN A 70 -24.97 -13.61 1.08
C ASN A 70 -26.11 -14.61 0.82
N ILE A 71 -26.54 -15.38 1.83
CA ILE A 71 -27.50 -16.46 1.65
C ILE A 71 -28.73 -16.26 2.54
N ARG A 72 -28.53 -15.98 3.83
CA ARG A 72 -29.62 -15.80 4.80
C ARG A 72 -29.93 -14.31 4.99
N THR A 73 -30.17 -13.63 3.90
CA THR A 73 -30.28 -12.15 3.87
C THR A 73 -31.45 -11.56 4.68
N LEU A 74 -32.42 -12.39 5.03
CA LEU A 74 -33.52 -12.00 5.93
C LEU A 74 -33.08 -11.86 7.40
N ASP A 75 -31.92 -12.42 7.75
CA ASP A 75 -31.34 -12.33 9.09
C ASP A 75 -30.35 -11.15 9.22
N LEU A 76 -30.23 -10.32 8.19
CA LEU A 76 -29.41 -9.12 8.24
C LEU A 76 -30.05 -8.04 9.10
N PRO A 77 -29.24 -7.17 9.74
CA PRO A 77 -29.72 -5.90 10.26
C PRO A 77 -30.53 -5.13 9.19
N PRO A 78 -31.67 -4.49 9.55
CA PRO A 78 -32.57 -3.86 8.57
C PRO A 78 -31.96 -2.77 7.71
N ASP A 79 -30.85 -2.19 8.16
CA ASP A 79 -30.13 -1.10 7.52
C ASP A 79 -28.89 -1.57 6.74
N LEU A 80 -28.68 -2.90 6.63
CA LEU A 80 -27.58 -3.45 5.85
C LEU A 80 -28.08 -4.17 4.60
N GLU A 81 -27.45 -3.86 3.48
CA GLU A 81 -27.70 -4.54 2.23
C GLU A 81 -26.94 -5.88 2.14
N PRO A 82 -27.44 -6.87 1.38
CA PRO A 82 -26.76 -8.13 1.14
C PRO A 82 -25.35 -7.99 0.57
N GLY A 83 -24.52 -9.02 0.80
CA GLY A 83 -23.16 -9.14 0.27
C GLY A 83 -22.09 -8.56 1.19
N LEU A 84 -20.89 -9.14 1.13
CA LEU A 84 -19.67 -8.65 1.76
C LEU A 84 -18.73 -8.09 0.69
N HIS A 85 -19.09 -6.96 0.12
CA HIS A 85 -18.29 -6.26 -0.87
C HIS A 85 -18.23 -4.78 -0.53
N ALA A 86 -17.17 -4.12 -0.96
CA ALA A 86 -17.02 -2.68 -0.91
C ALA A 86 -16.29 -2.18 -2.15
N LEU A 87 -16.64 -0.99 -2.60
CA LEU A 87 -15.96 -0.28 -3.67
C LEU A 87 -15.41 1.02 -3.10
N ALA A 88 -14.10 1.16 -3.12
CA ALA A 88 -13.45 2.37 -2.62
C ALA A 88 -12.48 2.95 -3.65
N SER A 89 -12.39 4.25 -3.66
CA SER A 89 -11.34 5.01 -4.32
C SER A 89 -10.49 5.72 -3.28
N TYR A 90 -9.22 5.90 -3.59
CA TYR A 90 -8.28 6.62 -2.73
C TYR A 90 -7.40 7.52 -3.57
N GLU A 91 -7.29 8.75 -3.13
CA GLU A 91 -6.36 9.74 -3.65
C GLU A 91 -5.76 10.48 -2.45
N PRO A 92 -4.43 10.53 -2.33
CA PRO A 92 -3.78 11.36 -1.33
C PRO A 92 -4.16 12.83 -1.50
N SER A 93 -4.48 13.51 -0.41
CA SER A 93 -4.88 14.92 -0.43
C SER A 93 -3.78 15.89 -0.89
N THR A 94 -2.54 15.39 -0.98
CA THR A 94 -1.39 16.17 -1.45
C THR A 94 -1.20 16.12 -2.97
N LEU A 95 -1.96 15.27 -3.68
CA LEU A 95 -1.84 15.17 -5.14
C LEU A 95 -2.61 16.29 -5.84
N GLU A 96 -1.92 16.95 -6.75
CA GLU A 96 -2.49 17.96 -7.65
C GLU A 96 -2.10 17.62 -9.09
N HIS A 97 -3.06 17.09 -9.85
CA HIS A 97 -2.85 16.67 -11.23
C HIS A 97 -3.10 17.77 -12.26
N VAL A 98 -3.75 18.84 -11.83
CA VAL A 98 -4.03 20.00 -12.68
C VAL A 98 -3.01 21.09 -12.35
N PRO A 99 -2.29 21.63 -13.35
CA PRO A 99 -1.35 22.72 -13.11
C PRO A 99 -2.06 23.94 -12.51
N ASP A 100 -1.42 24.58 -11.53
CA ASP A 100 -1.83 25.87 -11.01
C ASP A 100 -1.59 27.00 -12.04
N GLU A 101 -1.89 28.24 -11.68
CA GLU A 101 -1.67 29.44 -12.53
C GLU A 101 -0.20 29.65 -12.93
N PHE A 102 0.75 29.04 -12.21
CA PHE A 102 2.18 29.09 -12.49
C PHE A 102 2.69 27.83 -13.21
N GLY A 103 1.81 26.92 -13.61
CA GLY A 103 2.17 25.66 -14.27
C GLY A 103 2.73 24.58 -13.33
N ARG A 104 2.61 24.74 -12.01
CA ARG A 104 3.14 23.78 -11.03
C ARG A 104 2.11 22.70 -10.74
N ILE A 105 2.60 21.45 -10.63
CA ILE A 105 1.78 20.29 -10.23
C ILE A 105 2.47 19.59 -9.07
N ASN A 106 1.69 18.84 -8.26
CA ASN A 106 2.22 17.85 -7.32
C ASN A 106 1.70 16.46 -7.70
N ALA A 107 2.32 15.83 -8.69
CA ALA A 107 1.92 14.53 -9.21
C ALA A 107 2.45 13.34 -8.40
N ALA A 108 3.27 13.56 -7.36
CA ALA A 108 3.86 12.53 -6.53
C ALA A 108 3.26 12.53 -5.12
N ALA A 109 2.76 11.36 -4.70
CA ALA A 109 2.14 11.18 -3.39
C ALA A 109 3.16 11.08 -2.25
N ALA A 110 4.39 10.68 -2.56
CA ALA A 110 5.49 10.52 -1.63
C ALA A 110 6.83 10.74 -2.34
N TRP A 111 7.82 11.18 -1.59
CA TRP A 111 9.17 11.40 -2.06
C TRP A 111 10.13 10.54 -1.25
N VAL A 112 11.15 9.99 -1.90
CA VAL A 112 12.23 9.25 -1.26
C VAL A 112 13.48 10.13 -1.19
N ASN A 113 14.32 9.88 -0.19
CA ASN A 113 15.63 10.51 -0.07
C ASN A 113 16.70 9.42 -0.18
N ALA A 114 17.76 9.71 -0.93
CA ALA A 114 18.90 8.83 -1.02
C ALA A 114 20.19 9.63 -1.13
N THR A 115 21.24 9.08 -0.55
CA THR A 115 22.62 9.58 -0.71
C THR A 115 23.47 8.45 -1.25
N HIS A 116 24.22 8.74 -2.30
CA HIS A 116 25.13 7.79 -2.94
C HIS A 116 26.56 8.29 -2.79
N ALA A 117 27.47 7.40 -2.46
CA ALA A 117 28.91 7.64 -2.43
C ALA A 117 29.63 6.57 -3.24
N ALA A 118 30.47 7.01 -4.18
CA ALA A 118 31.28 6.12 -5.00
C ALA A 118 32.76 6.41 -4.74
N VAL A 119 33.55 5.36 -4.57
CA VAL A 119 35.01 5.41 -4.53
C VAL A 119 35.53 4.94 -5.88
N LEU A 120 36.23 5.81 -6.56
CA LEU A 120 36.69 5.57 -7.94
C LEU A 120 38.22 5.62 -8.04
N ARG A 121 38.75 4.82 -8.97
CA ARG A 121 40.12 4.96 -9.48
C ARG A 121 40.04 5.38 -10.94
N VAL A 122 40.74 6.45 -11.31
CA VAL A 122 40.80 6.93 -12.67
C VAL A 122 42.24 6.80 -13.16
N ASP A 123 42.42 6.14 -14.29
CA ASP A 123 43.69 6.11 -15.02
C ASP A 123 43.78 7.38 -15.85
N LEU A 124 44.74 8.25 -15.52
CA LEU A 124 44.89 9.58 -16.15
C LEU A 124 45.39 9.51 -17.58
N ASP A 125 46.05 8.44 -17.97
CA ASP A 125 46.61 8.27 -19.32
C ASP A 125 45.56 7.72 -20.31
N THR A 126 44.67 6.85 -19.83
CA THR A 126 43.66 6.22 -20.66
C THR A 126 42.23 6.76 -20.43
N GLY A 127 41.97 7.43 -19.33
CA GLY A 127 40.66 7.86 -18.90
C GLY A 127 39.80 6.74 -18.32
N ASN A 128 40.36 5.53 -18.13
CA ASN A 128 39.62 4.39 -17.61
C ASN A 128 39.16 4.62 -16.17
N VAL A 129 37.90 4.30 -15.88
CA VAL A 129 37.28 4.44 -14.56
C VAL A 129 36.98 3.07 -13.97
N GLU A 130 37.50 2.83 -12.78
CA GLU A 130 37.23 1.62 -11.99
C GLU A 130 36.43 2.03 -10.73
N ILE A 131 35.29 1.40 -10.49
CA ILE A 131 34.50 1.59 -9.26
C ILE A 131 35.08 0.63 -8.21
N LEU A 132 35.68 1.18 -7.17
CA LEU A 132 36.27 0.42 -6.06
C LEU A 132 35.24 0.08 -4.98
N ASP A 133 34.31 1.01 -4.72
CA ASP A 133 33.25 0.83 -3.74
C ASP A 133 32.05 1.71 -4.08
N TYR A 134 30.84 1.27 -3.69
CA TYR A 134 29.62 2.02 -3.91
C TYR A 134 28.67 1.86 -2.72
N ILE A 135 28.42 2.96 -2.03
CA ILE A 135 27.64 2.98 -0.79
C ILE A 135 26.37 3.77 -1.03
N ILE A 136 25.26 3.24 -0.53
CA ILE A 136 23.93 3.86 -0.66
C ILE A 136 23.28 3.94 0.71
N ALA A 137 22.84 5.14 1.10
CA ALA A 137 21.89 5.35 2.18
C ALA A 137 20.55 5.74 1.53
N HIS A 138 19.50 4.94 1.78
CA HIS A 138 18.19 5.12 1.12
C HIS A 138 17.07 5.12 2.16
N ASP A 139 16.22 6.14 2.12
CA ASP A 139 15.03 6.27 2.93
C ASP A 139 13.78 6.29 2.03
N CYS A 140 13.06 5.19 2.00
CA CYS A 140 11.77 5.06 1.31
C CYS A 140 10.59 5.01 2.31
N GLY A 141 10.80 5.38 3.58
CA GLY A 141 9.82 5.21 4.64
C GLY A 141 9.69 3.75 5.09
N PRO A 142 8.55 3.34 5.65
CA PRO A 142 8.34 1.97 6.10
C PRO A 142 8.52 0.95 4.97
N VAL A 143 9.45 0.01 5.17
CA VAL A 143 9.76 -1.02 4.18
C VAL A 143 8.69 -2.10 4.20
N ILE A 144 7.83 -2.13 3.18
CA ILE A 144 6.75 -3.13 3.04
C ILE A 144 7.32 -4.49 2.60
N ASN A 145 8.26 -4.49 1.65
CA ASN A 145 8.88 -5.70 1.11
C ASN A 145 10.38 -5.48 0.89
N PRO A 146 11.25 -5.92 1.83
CA PRO A 146 12.69 -5.68 1.75
C PRO A 146 13.36 -6.17 0.46
N PRO A 147 13.10 -7.40 -0.06
CA PRO A 147 13.68 -7.85 -1.31
C PRO A 147 13.35 -6.99 -2.52
N ILE A 148 12.13 -6.43 -2.57
CA ILE A 148 11.74 -5.52 -3.66
C ILE A 148 12.51 -4.20 -3.55
N VAL A 149 12.62 -3.64 -2.34
CA VAL A 149 13.37 -2.38 -2.12
C VAL A 149 14.85 -2.55 -2.50
N ASP A 150 15.50 -3.62 -2.05
CA ASP A 150 16.90 -3.94 -2.40
C ASP A 150 17.06 -4.08 -3.92
N GLY A 151 16.16 -4.81 -4.57
CA GLY A 151 16.17 -4.99 -6.03
C GLY A 151 16.00 -3.68 -6.81
N GLN A 152 15.14 -2.79 -6.36
CA GLN A 152 14.95 -1.45 -6.96
C GLN A 152 16.18 -0.56 -6.78
N ILE A 153 16.81 -0.57 -5.60
CA ILE A 153 18.03 0.19 -5.34
C ILE A 153 19.16 -0.29 -6.24
N ARG A 154 19.43 -1.60 -6.27
CA ARG A 154 20.50 -2.20 -7.11
C ARG A 154 20.25 -1.96 -8.58
N GLY A 155 19.01 -2.12 -9.05
CA GLY A 155 18.66 -1.90 -10.45
C GLY A 155 18.85 -0.43 -10.86
N GLY A 156 18.44 0.51 -10.03
CA GLY A 156 18.64 1.94 -10.27
C GLY A 156 20.11 2.33 -10.32
N VAL A 157 20.94 1.78 -9.41
CA VAL A 157 22.40 2.01 -9.41
C VAL A 157 23.06 1.44 -10.65
N ALA A 158 22.71 0.20 -11.02
CA ALA A 158 23.27 -0.43 -12.24
C ALA A 158 22.96 0.39 -13.49
N GLN A 159 21.72 0.89 -13.60
CA GLN A 159 21.32 1.78 -14.70
C GLN A 159 22.08 3.11 -14.67
N GLY A 160 22.24 3.73 -13.49
CA GLY A 160 22.97 4.99 -13.36
C GLY A 160 24.46 4.86 -13.71
N ILE A 161 25.10 3.75 -13.30
CA ILE A 161 26.50 3.45 -13.67
C ILE A 161 26.61 3.21 -15.19
N ALA A 162 25.69 2.44 -15.77
CA ALA A 162 25.67 2.19 -17.21
C ALA A 162 25.51 3.48 -18.01
N GLY A 163 24.56 4.34 -17.61
CA GLY A 163 24.37 5.65 -18.25
C GLY A 163 25.58 6.56 -18.17
N ALA A 164 26.32 6.52 -17.02
CA ALA A 164 27.49 7.37 -16.83
C ALA A 164 28.74 6.87 -17.57
N LEU A 165 28.92 5.56 -17.71
CA LEU A 165 30.18 4.97 -18.22
C LEU A 165 30.06 4.32 -19.59
N HIS A 166 28.86 3.99 -20.06
CA HIS A 166 28.65 3.18 -21.26
C HIS A 166 27.62 3.74 -22.25
N GLU A 167 26.90 4.80 -21.88
CA GLU A 167 25.94 5.44 -22.77
C GLU A 167 26.45 6.82 -23.22
N ASP A 168 26.32 7.10 -24.50
CA ASP A 168 26.57 8.41 -25.12
C ASP A 168 25.24 8.91 -25.69
N LEU A 169 24.72 10.00 -25.11
CA LEU A 169 23.49 10.66 -25.55
C LEU A 169 23.89 11.95 -26.27
N PRO A 170 23.93 11.95 -27.62
CA PRO A 170 24.30 13.12 -28.42
C PRO A 170 23.27 14.27 -28.30
#